data_83ccd72db5f5f0661a4ed85752ee91b7
#
_entry.id   83ccd72db5f5f0661a4ed85752ee91b7
#
_cell.length_a   1.000
_cell.length_b   1.000
_cell.length_c   1.000
_cell.angle_alpha   90.00
_cell.angle_beta   90.00
_cell.angle_gamma   90.00
#
_symmetry.space_group_name_H-M   'P 1'
#
loop_
_entity.id
_entity.type
_entity.pdbx_description
1 polymer ?
#
loop_
_entity_poly.entity_id
_entity_poly.type
_entity_poly.pdbx_seq_one_letter_code
_entity_poly.pdbx_strand_id
1 'polypeptide(L)'
;MLQYRTNSGQPRKPSLGLFGELTVEQARVMAQDWLAEVRRGGDPGGAKAEARKAPTVEALCKKFMEDYSKKRNKPSTQRGYQAVIDRCIVPLIGRKKVQDVKRPDIAGLMEKLAYKPAEANNAFGVLRKMFNLAEVWGYRPDGTNPCRHVPMYPPGEETRLIVDDELALIFRQLEKLEAEGLENYVIPLAIRLQFEFAGRRSEICMLEWDWVDLENRRVVW
;
A
#
# COMPACT_ATOMS: atom_id res chain seq x y z
N MET A 1 28.78 2.95 -28.72
CA MET A 1 28.56 4.19 -27.95
C MET A 1 28.41 5.35 -28.90
N LEU A 2 27.44 6.23 -28.68
CA LEU A 2 27.27 7.48 -29.42
C LEU A 2 27.69 8.64 -28.52
N GLN A 3 28.50 9.56 -29.04
CA GLN A 3 28.90 10.76 -28.32
C GLN A 3 28.27 11.99 -28.99
N TYR A 4 27.56 12.81 -28.21
CA TYR A 4 27.01 14.08 -28.70
C TYR A 4 26.93 15.13 -27.59
N ARG A 5 26.60 16.36 -27.94
CA ARG A 5 26.26 17.43 -27.00
C ARG A 5 24.81 17.82 -27.19
N THR A 6 24.12 18.03 -26.08
CA THR A 6 22.75 18.57 -26.09
C THR A 6 22.75 20.02 -26.52
N ASN A 7 21.59 20.59 -26.87
CA ASN A 7 21.44 22.00 -27.17
C ASN A 7 21.84 22.94 -26.00
N SER A 8 21.79 22.39 -24.75
CA SER A 8 22.29 23.09 -23.54
C SER A 8 23.80 22.92 -23.32
N GLY A 9 24.55 22.34 -24.27
CA GLY A 9 25.99 22.15 -24.21
C GLY A 9 26.47 20.94 -23.38
N GLN A 10 25.57 20.17 -22.76
CA GLN A 10 25.96 19.03 -21.93
C GLN A 10 26.49 17.85 -22.78
N PRO A 11 27.67 17.29 -22.47
CA PRO A 11 28.18 16.11 -23.17
C PRO A 11 27.42 14.83 -22.74
N ARG A 12 27.09 14.00 -23.69
CA ARG A 12 26.45 12.70 -23.49
C ARG A 12 27.23 11.59 -24.18
N LYS A 13 27.29 10.41 -23.52
CA LYS A 13 27.92 9.19 -24.08
C LYS A 13 27.03 7.96 -23.83
N PRO A 14 25.80 7.91 -24.35
CA PRO A 14 24.95 6.76 -24.14
C PRO A 14 25.42 5.54 -24.96
N SER A 15 25.19 4.33 -24.40
CA SER A 15 25.31 3.08 -25.14
C SER A 15 24.09 2.90 -26.03
N LEU A 16 24.30 2.54 -27.30
CA LEU A 16 23.22 2.18 -28.24
C LEU A 16 22.62 0.80 -27.90
N GLY A 17 23.47 -0.18 -27.55
CA GLY A 17 23.10 -1.54 -27.19
C GLY A 17 24.32 -2.37 -26.82
N LEU A 18 24.11 -3.68 -26.55
CA LEU A 18 25.18 -4.61 -26.30
C LEU A 18 25.75 -5.15 -27.63
N PHE A 19 27.05 -5.45 -27.62
CA PHE A 19 27.68 -6.13 -28.76
C PHE A 19 27.10 -7.54 -28.90
N GLY A 20 26.69 -7.90 -30.11
CA GLY A 20 26.02 -9.18 -30.40
C GLY A 20 24.49 -9.11 -30.45
N GLU A 21 23.86 -8.10 -29.82
CA GLU A 21 22.41 -7.89 -29.93
C GLU A 21 22.02 -6.98 -31.09
N LEU A 22 22.95 -6.12 -31.54
CA LEU A 22 22.75 -5.17 -32.63
C LEU A 22 23.80 -5.43 -33.71
N THR A 23 23.37 -5.47 -34.97
CA THR A 23 24.27 -5.39 -36.11
C THR A 23 24.87 -4.00 -36.22
N VAL A 24 26.00 -3.87 -36.92
CA VAL A 24 26.67 -2.57 -37.14
C VAL A 24 25.73 -1.60 -37.88
N GLU A 25 24.95 -2.12 -38.81
CA GLU A 25 24.00 -1.35 -39.60
C GLU A 25 22.85 -0.80 -38.73
N GLN A 26 22.27 -1.66 -37.89
CA GLN A 26 21.24 -1.24 -36.91
C GLN A 26 21.78 -0.17 -35.96
N ALA A 27 23.01 -0.33 -35.47
CA ALA A 27 23.63 0.65 -34.60
C ALA A 27 23.86 2.01 -35.30
N ARG A 28 24.18 2.00 -36.61
CA ARG A 28 24.32 3.24 -37.40
C ARG A 28 22.97 3.94 -37.57
N VAL A 29 21.92 3.21 -37.92
CA VAL A 29 20.58 3.77 -38.07
C VAL A 29 20.12 4.39 -36.73
N MET A 30 20.24 3.66 -35.62
CA MET A 30 19.92 4.21 -34.30
C MET A 30 20.72 5.47 -33.95
N ALA A 31 22.00 5.49 -34.32
CA ALA A 31 22.83 6.67 -34.06
C ALA A 31 22.37 7.88 -34.87
N GLN A 32 21.99 7.68 -36.14
CA GLN A 32 21.44 8.72 -37.00
C GLN A 32 20.10 9.26 -36.47
N ASP A 33 19.19 8.39 -36.07
CA ASP A 33 17.90 8.74 -35.49
C ASP A 33 18.08 9.58 -34.21
N TRP A 34 18.98 9.16 -33.31
CA TRP A 34 19.28 9.91 -32.10
C TRP A 34 19.92 11.27 -32.37
N LEU A 35 20.81 11.37 -33.36
CA LEU A 35 21.38 12.65 -33.76
C LEU A 35 20.32 13.57 -34.41
N ALA A 36 19.38 13.01 -35.17
CA ALA A 36 18.27 13.77 -35.70
C ALA A 36 17.35 14.30 -34.57
N GLU A 37 17.08 13.49 -33.54
CA GLU A 37 16.35 13.91 -32.36
C GLU A 37 17.07 15.03 -31.60
N VAL A 38 18.38 14.91 -31.39
CA VAL A 38 19.21 15.96 -30.75
C VAL A 38 19.13 17.27 -31.52
N ARG A 39 19.18 17.23 -32.85
CA ARG A 39 19.05 18.44 -33.71
C ARG A 39 17.67 19.10 -33.55
N ARG A 40 16.62 18.35 -33.20
CA ARG A 40 15.28 18.86 -32.90
C ARG A 40 15.14 19.36 -31.45
N GLY A 41 16.20 19.28 -30.64
CA GLY A 41 16.20 19.73 -29.25
C GLY A 41 15.98 18.63 -28.22
N GLY A 42 15.87 17.36 -28.63
CA GLY A 42 15.75 16.22 -27.73
C GLY A 42 17.07 15.80 -27.07
N ASP A 43 16.97 14.99 -26.02
CA ASP A 43 18.13 14.36 -25.34
C ASP A 43 17.86 12.87 -25.08
N PRO A 44 17.97 12.00 -26.12
CA PRO A 44 17.67 10.58 -25.98
C PRO A 44 18.56 9.87 -24.96
N GLY A 45 19.81 10.33 -24.78
CA GLY A 45 20.72 9.81 -23.76
C GLY A 45 20.33 10.23 -22.34
N GLY A 46 19.88 11.46 -22.18
CA GLY A 46 19.34 11.99 -20.92
C GLY A 46 18.05 11.27 -20.51
N ALA A 47 17.11 11.13 -21.43
CA ALA A 47 15.86 10.39 -21.19
C ALA A 47 16.12 8.94 -20.75
N LYS A 48 17.07 8.24 -21.39
CA LYS A 48 17.48 6.89 -20.99
C LYS A 48 18.14 6.85 -19.60
N ALA A 49 18.93 7.88 -19.25
CA ALA A 49 19.56 7.98 -17.94
C ALA A 49 18.54 8.29 -16.84
N GLU A 50 17.58 9.16 -17.11
CA GLU A 50 16.48 9.47 -16.18
C GLU A 50 15.54 8.27 -15.98
N ALA A 51 15.19 7.56 -17.04
CA ALA A 51 14.42 6.35 -16.94
C ALA A 51 15.12 5.29 -16.07
N ARG A 52 16.46 5.19 -16.12
CA ARG A 52 17.22 4.32 -15.21
C ARG A 52 17.15 4.77 -13.75
N LYS A 53 17.17 6.07 -13.49
CA LYS A 53 17.10 6.67 -12.15
C LYS A 53 15.67 6.71 -11.61
N ALA A 54 14.65 6.53 -12.46
CA ALA A 54 13.26 6.55 -12.05
C ALA A 54 13.02 5.58 -10.88
N PRO A 55 12.26 5.99 -9.85
CA PRO A 55 12.03 5.18 -8.65
C PRO A 55 11.30 3.88 -8.98
N THR A 56 11.64 2.83 -8.24
CA THR A 56 10.89 1.57 -8.26
C THR A 56 9.66 1.66 -7.36
N VAL A 57 8.72 0.72 -7.51
CA VAL A 57 7.57 0.60 -6.60
C VAL A 57 8.05 0.37 -5.16
N GLU A 58 9.12 -0.40 -4.94
CA GLU A 58 9.70 -0.58 -3.61
C GLU A 58 10.20 0.75 -3.02
N ALA A 59 10.87 1.58 -3.83
CA ALA A 59 11.29 2.91 -3.39
C ALA A 59 10.09 3.82 -3.09
N LEU A 60 9.02 3.72 -3.88
CA LEU A 60 7.75 4.41 -3.64
C LEU A 60 7.12 3.96 -2.31
N CYS A 61 7.13 2.64 -2.01
CA CYS A 61 6.64 2.10 -0.74
C CYS A 61 7.39 2.69 0.46
N LYS A 62 8.71 2.73 0.41
CA LYS A 62 9.55 3.31 1.47
C LYS A 62 9.21 4.78 1.69
N LYS A 63 9.15 5.57 0.60
CA LYS A 63 8.78 6.99 0.68
C LYS A 63 7.35 7.18 1.20
N PHE A 64 6.41 6.36 0.79
CA PHE A 64 5.03 6.40 1.29
C PHE A 64 4.97 6.19 2.80
N MET A 65 5.69 5.20 3.32
CA MET A 65 5.74 4.95 4.76
C MET A 65 6.38 6.10 5.53
N GLU A 66 7.49 6.67 5.03
CA GLU A 66 8.22 7.72 5.73
C GLU A 66 7.56 9.10 5.64
N ASP A 67 7.20 9.52 4.44
CA ASP A 67 6.75 10.89 4.19
C ASP A 67 5.24 11.07 4.38
N TYR A 68 4.45 10.00 4.26
CA TYR A 68 3.01 10.07 4.39
C TYR A 68 2.51 9.31 5.61
N SER A 69 2.74 7.98 5.72
CA SER A 69 2.10 7.13 6.70
C SER A 69 2.52 7.47 8.13
N LYS A 70 3.81 7.61 8.39
CA LYS A 70 4.34 7.97 9.73
C LYS A 70 3.85 9.32 10.23
N LYS A 71 3.57 10.26 9.32
CA LYS A 71 3.16 11.63 9.69
C LYS A 71 1.64 11.77 9.88
N ARG A 72 0.83 10.84 9.36
CA ARG A 72 -0.63 11.03 9.25
C ARG A 72 -1.46 9.90 9.81
N ASN A 73 -0.89 8.74 10.02
CA ASN A 73 -1.62 7.56 10.45
C ASN A 73 -1.23 7.11 11.85
N LYS A 74 -2.18 6.50 12.56
CA LYS A 74 -1.95 5.86 13.85
C LYS A 74 -0.94 4.69 13.69
N PRO A 75 -0.18 4.34 14.74
CA PRO A 75 0.81 3.24 14.69
C PRO A 75 0.24 1.89 14.22
N SER A 76 -1.02 1.60 14.58
CA SER A 76 -1.71 0.38 14.12
C SER A 76 -1.90 0.36 12.59
N THR A 77 -2.30 1.47 12.00
CA THR A 77 -2.45 1.63 10.54
C THR A 77 -1.10 1.52 9.82
N GLN A 78 -0.06 2.13 10.40
CA GLN A 78 1.31 2.03 9.85
C GLN A 78 1.77 0.58 9.79
N ARG A 79 1.57 -0.20 10.87
CA ARG A 79 1.88 -1.64 10.90
C ARG A 79 1.09 -2.43 9.86
N GLY A 80 -0.21 -2.11 9.71
CA GLY A 80 -1.05 -2.74 8.69
C GLY A 80 -0.57 -2.46 7.28
N TYR A 81 -0.24 -1.21 6.96
CA TYR A 81 0.30 -0.83 5.65
C TYR A 81 1.64 -1.51 5.37
N GLN A 82 2.56 -1.52 6.35
CA GLN A 82 3.85 -2.18 6.17
C GLN A 82 3.68 -3.67 5.89
N ALA A 83 2.82 -4.36 6.65
CA ALA A 83 2.56 -5.78 6.46
C ALA A 83 1.99 -6.10 5.06
N VAL A 84 1.09 -5.27 4.55
CA VAL A 84 0.52 -5.42 3.20
C VAL A 84 1.58 -5.14 2.13
N ILE A 85 2.39 -4.11 2.31
CA ILE A 85 3.49 -3.76 1.39
C ILE A 85 4.46 -4.94 1.28
N ASP A 86 4.91 -5.49 2.40
CA ASP A 86 5.93 -6.54 2.45
C ASP A 86 5.42 -7.87 1.90
N ARG A 87 4.15 -8.22 2.18
CA ARG A 87 3.59 -9.51 1.77
C ARG A 87 3.00 -9.50 0.35
N CYS A 88 2.36 -8.41 -0.05
CA CYS A 88 1.53 -8.39 -1.26
C CYS A 88 2.10 -7.51 -2.37
N ILE A 89 2.74 -6.38 -2.06
CA ILE A 89 3.10 -5.40 -3.08
C ILE A 89 4.54 -5.62 -3.57
N VAL A 90 5.51 -5.57 -2.65
CA VAL A 90 6.94 -5.65 -3.01
C VAL A 90 7.30 -6.96 -3.71
N PRO A 91 6.83 -8.16 -3.28
CA PRO A 91 7.16 -9.41 -3.97
C PRO A 91 6.63 -9.48 -5.40
N LEU A 92 5.48 -8.85 -5.68
CA LEU A 92 4.80 -8.97 -6.98
C LEU A 92 5.23 -7.91 -7.99
N ILE A 93 5.37 -6.65 -7.55
CA ILE A 93 5.66 -5.51 -8.45
C ILE A 93 6.76 -4.58 -7.95
N GLY A 94 7.40 -4.85 -6.83
CA GLY A 94 8.39 -3.96 -6.18
C GLY A 94 9.54 -3.53 -7.08
N ARG A 95 10.01 -4.42 -7.97
CA ARG A 95 11.11 -4.15 -8.90
C ARG A 95 10.73 -3.29 -10.12
N LYS A 96 9.43 -3.16 -10.42
CA LYS A 96 8.97 -2.33 -11.55
C LYS A 96 9.20 -0.86 -11.26
N LYS A 97 9.52 -0.11 -12.31
CA LYS A 97 9.58 1.35 -12.22
C LYS A 97 8.17 1.92 -12.05
N VAL A 98 8.02 2.93 -11.18
CA VAL A 98 6.72 3.56 -10.90
C VAL A 98 6.03 4.01 -12.18
N GLN A 99 6.77 4.62 -13.10
CA GLN A 99 6.26 5.09 -14.40
C GLN A 99 5.81 3.96 -15.34
N ASP A 100 6.39 2.76 -15.23
CA ASP A 100 6.15 1.63 -16.13
C ASP A 100 5.00 0.72 -15.65
N VAL A 101 4.51 0.90 -14.41
CA VAL A 101 3.37 0.14 -13.92
C VAL A 101 2.12 0.55 -14.67
N LYS A 102 1.45 -0.44 -15.26
CA LYS A 102 0.22 -0.29 -16.04
C LYS A 102 -0.97 -0.96 -15.35
N ARG A 103 -2.19 -0.67 -15.81
CA ARG A 103 -3.42 -1.30 -15.28
C ARG A 103 -3.38 -2.84 -15.27
N PRO A 104 -2.88 -3.52 -16.31
CA PRO A 104 -2.75 -4.98 -16.28
C PRO A 104 -1.86 -5.51 -15.15
N ASP A 105 -0.85 -4.74 -14.71
CA ASP A 105 0.00 -5.16 -13.59
C ASP A 105 -0.76 -5.15 -12.27
N ILE A 106 -1.62 -4.15 -12.07
CA ILE A 106 -2.49 -4.05 -10.89
C ILE A 106 -3.56 -5.15 -10.95
N ALA A 107 -4.19 -5.36 -12.10
CA ALA A 107 -5.17 -6.42 -12.28
C ALA A 107 -4.54 -7.81 -12.02
N GLY A 108 -3.34 -8.06 -12.55
CA GLY A 108 -2.62 -9.32 -12.31
C GLY A 108 -2.18 -9.49 -10.84
N LEU A 109 -1.91 -8.41 -10.11
CA LEU A 109 -1.67 -8.47 -8.67
C LEU A 109 -2.95 -8.87 -7.93
N MET A 110 -4.07 -8.26 -8.26
CA MET A 110 -5.38 -8.59 -7.69
C MET A 110 -5.72 -10.07 -7.93
N GLU A 111 -5.54 -10.54 -9.16
CA GLU A 111 -5.80 -11.94 -9.54
C GLU A 111 -4.94 -12.92 -8.74
N LYS A 112 -3.65 -12.65 -8.57
CA LYS A 112 -2.76 -13.48 -7.75
C LYS A 112 -3.18 -13.55 -6.27
N LEU A 113 -3.88 -12.55 -5.78
CA LEU A 113 -4.39 -12.47 -4.42
C LEU A 113 -5.87 -12.88 -4.31
N ALA A 114 -6.50 -13.36 -5.39
CA ALA A 114 -7.92 -13.71 -5.43
C ALA A 114 -8.35 -14.74 -4.38
N TYR A 115 -7.43 -15.62 -3.94
CA TYR A 115 -7.66 -16.59 -2.86
C TYR A 115 -7.87 -15.93 -1.48
N LYS A 116 -7.57 -14.64 -1.32
CA LYS A 116 -7.80 -13.81 -0.14
C LYS A 116 -8.36 -12.44 -0.52
N PRO A 117 -9.65 -12.36 -0.90
CA PRO A 117 -10.25 -11.13 -1.44
C PRO A 117 -10.08 -9.90 -0.55
N ALA A 118 -10.23 -10.05 0.77
CA ALA A 118 -10.04 -8.96 1.72
C ALA A 118 -8.59 -8.41 1.72
N GLU A 119 -7.60 -9.30 1.67
CA GLU A 119 -6.18 -8.92 1.60
C GLU A 119 -5.84 -8.26 0.25
N ALA A 120 -6.41 -8.77 -0.85
CA ALA A 120 -6.31 -8.16 -2.17
C ALA A 120 -6.87 -6.73 -2.18
N ASN A 121 -8.07 -6.53 -1.62
CA ASN A 121 -8.69 -5.22 -1.51
C ASN A 121 -7.87 -4.25 -0.65
N ASN A 122 -7.29 -4.72 0.45
CA ASN A 122 -6.39 -3.93 1.29
C ASN A 122 -5.13 -3.51 0.51
N ALA A 123 -4.50 -4.45 -0.20
CA ALA A 123 -3.34 -4.15 -1.05
C ALA A 123 -3.68 -3.14 -2.15
N PHE A 124 -4.84 -3.30 -2.78
CA PHE A 124 -5.34 -2.35 -3.77
C PHE A 124 -5.56 -0.95 -3.20
N GLY A 125 -6.16 -0.84 -2.01
CA GLY A 125 -6.38 0.44 -1.32
C GLY A 125 -5.07 1.17 -1.05
N VAL A 126 -4.04 0.45 -0.57
CA VAL A 126 -2.69 1.00 -0.35
C VAL A 126 -2.06 1.43 -1.67
N LEU A 127 -2.08 0.57 -2.71
CA LEU A 127 -1.55 0.88 -4.04
C LEU A 127 -2.21 2.12 -4.64
N ARG A 128 -3.55 2.19 -4.60
CA ARG A 128 -4.30 3.34 -5.11
C ARG A 128 -3.86 4.65 -4.46
N LYS A 129 -3.67 4.63 -3.13
CA LYS A 129 -3.18 5.80 -2.40
C LYS A 129 -1.74 6.15 -2.77
N MET A 130 -0.86 5.16 -2.87
CA MET A 130 0.54 5.34 -3.22
C MET A 130 0.70 5.92 -4.63
N PHE A 131 -0.07 5.42 -5.61
CA PHE A 131 0.01 5.93 -6.99
C PHE A 131 -0.61 7.33 -7.15
N ASN A 132 -1.62 7.69 -6.34
CA ASN A 132 -2.07 9.09 -6.26
C ASN A 132 -0.95 10.01 -5.72
N LEU A 133 -0.24 9.57 -4.70
CA LEU A 133 0.91 10.33 -4.18
C LEU A 133 2.09 10.36 -5.16
N ALA A 134 2.28 9.32 -5.96
CA ALA A 134 3.29 9.29 -7.01
C ALA A 134 3.06 10.36 -8.09
N GLU A 135 1.79 10.67 -8.41
CA GLU A 135 1.43 11.81 -9.25
C GLU A 135 1.82 13.13 -8.56
N VAL A 136 1.42 13.34 -7.31
CA VAL A 136 1.75 14.54 -6.52
C VAL A 136 3.26 14.73 -6.37
N TRP A 137 4.03 13.65 -6.26
CA TRP A 137 5.50 13.70 -6.14
C TRP A 137 6.23 13.80 -7.48
N GLY A 138 5.51 13.89 -8.59
CA GLY A 138 6.08 14.00 -9.94
C GLY A 138 6.73 12.73 -10.47
N TYR A 139 6.46 11.55 -9.86
CA TYR A 139 6.96 10.26 -10.35
C TYR A 139 6.15 9.71 -11.52
N ARG A 140 4.95 10.25 -11.73
CA ARG A 140 4.05 9.97 -12.85
C ARG A 140 3.30 11.25 -13.24
N PRO A 141 2.90 11.40 -14.52
CA PRO A 141 2.00 12.46 -14.92
C PRO A 141 0.64 12.36 -14.21
N ASP A 142 0.00 13.49 -13.98
CA ASP A 142 -1.32 13.56 -13.39
C ASP A 142 -2.35 12.76 -14.23
N GLY A 143 -3.27 12.11 -13.55
CA GLY A 143 -4.31 11.33 -14.21
C GLY A 143 -3.88 9.94 -14.68
N THR A 144 -2.63 9.50 -14.44
CA THR A 144 -2.09 8.23 -14.93
C THR A 144 -2.06 7.11 -13.91
N ASN A 145 -2.72 7.27 -12.74
CA ASN A 145 -2.77 6.23 -11.71
C ASN A 145 -3.29 4.89 -12.29
N PRO A 146 -2.47 3.82 -12.26
CA PRO A 146 -2.82 2.53 -12.87
C PRO A 146 -3.93 1.78 -12.14
N CYS A 147 -4.29 2.21 -10.93
CA CYS A 147 -5.41 1.61 -10.17
C CYS A 147 -6.78 2.10 -10.64
N ARG A 148 -6.84 3.09 -11.54
CA ARG A 148 -8.13 3.57 -12.06
C ARG A 148 -8.84 2.48 -12.86
N HIS A 149 -10.15 2.32 -12.60
CA HIS A 149 -11.02 1.35 -13.27
C HIS A 149 -10.63 -0.13 -13.07
N VAL A 150 -9.81 -0.46 -12.07
CA VAL A 150 -9.63 -1.85 -11.63
C VAL A 150 -10.69 -2.14 -10.58
N PRO A 151 -11.52 -3.18 -10.77
CA PRO A 151 -12.57 -3.53 -9.82
C PRO A 151 -11.96 -4.15 -8.55
N MET A 152 -12.60 -3.90 -7.42
CA MET A 152 -12.34 -4.60 -6.16
C MET A 152 -13.20 -5.86 -6.07
N TYR A 153 -12.78 -6.81 -5.26
CA TYR A 153 -13.61 -7.96 -4.92
C TYR A 153 -14.78 -7.51 -4.05
N PRO A 154 -15.96 -8.14 -4.18
CA PRO A 154 -17.06 -7.87 -3.27
C PRO A 154 -16.65 -8.18 -1.83
N PRO A 155 -17.12 -7.40 -0.84
CA PRO A 155 -16.93 -7.75 0.55
C PRO A 155 -17.62 -9.09 0.85
N GLY A 156 -16.99 -9.93 1.67
CA GLY A 156 -17.63 -11.13 2.15
C GLY A 156 -18.84 -10.77 3.03
N GLU A 157 -19.95 -11.43 2.84
CA GLU A 157 -21.10 -11.33 3.73
C GLU A 157 -20.89 -12.27 4.93
N GLU A 158 -20.18 -11.80 5.94
CA GLU A 158 -20.15 -12.47 7.24
C GLU A 158 -21.00 -11.69 8.23
N THR A 159 -22.29 -11.93 8.22
CA THR A 159 -23.22 -11.44 9.23
C THR A 159 -23.68 -12.58 10.13
N ARG A 160 -22.77 -13.16 10.90
CA ARG A 160 -23.15 -14.03 11.99
C ARG A 160 -23.47 -13.16 13.22
N LEU A 161 -24.74 -13.14 13.60
CA LEU A 161 -25.18 -12.59 14.88
C LEU A 161 -25.12 -13.68 15.94
N ILE A 162 -24.77 -13.28 17.17
CA ILE A 162 -24.90 -14.15 18.35
C ILE A 162 -26.41 -14.32 18.61
N VAL A 163 -26.87 -15.54 18.70
CA VAL A 163 -28.26 -15.83 19.05
C VAL A 163 -28.45 -15.92 20.58
N ASP A 164 -29.69 -15.81 21.06
CA ASP A 164 -30.00 -15.72 22.50
C ASP A 164 -29.47 -16.90 23.30
N ASP A 165 -29.53 -18.12 22.76
CA ASP A 165 -29.00 -19.32 23.42
C ASP A 165 -27.46 -19.25 23.56
N GLU A 166 -26.76 -18.77 22.56
CA GLU A 166 -25.30 -18.56 22.61
C GLU A 166 -24.94 -17.48 23.63
N LEU A 167 -25.74 -16.41 23.68
CA LEU A 167 -25.59 -15.34 24.64
C LEU A 167 -25.76 -15.86 26.08
N ALA A 168 -26.77 -16.65 26.32
CA ALA A 168 -27.02 -17.28 27.63
C ALA A 168 -25.85 -18.20 28.03
N LEU A 169 -25.28 -18.96 27.08
CA LEU A 169 -24.11 -19.78 27.34
C LEU A 169 -22.86 -18.93 27.69
N ILE A 170 -22.65 -17.81 27.01
CA ILE A 170 -21.53 -16.91 27.31
C ILE A 170 -21.65 -16.39 28.74
N PHE A 171 -22.81 -15.86 29.14
CA PHE A 171 -22.99 -15.30 30.48
C PHE A 171 -22.88 -16.38 31.56
N ARG A 172 -23.45 -17.57 31.35
CA ARG A 172 -23.29 -18.71 32.27
C ARG A 172 -21.85 -19.13 32.44
N GLN A 173 -21.07 -19.14 31.36
CA GLN A 173 -19.65 -19.43 31.44
C GLN A 173 -18.86 -18.35 32.18
N LEU A 174 -19.21 -17.09 31.99
CA LEU A 174 -18.59 -15.98 32.73
C LEU A 174 -18.87 -16.09 34.24
N GLU A 175 -20.11 -16.39 34.63
CA GLU A 175 -20.48 -16.61 36.04
C GLU A 175 -19.71 -17.76 36.67
N LYS A 176 -19.56 -18.87 35.92
CA LYS A 176 -18.76 -20.02 36.40
C LYS A 176 -17.30 -19.63 36.61
N LEU A 177 -16.69 -18.93 35.66
CA LEU A 177 -15.30 -18.49 35.73
C LEU A 177 -15.05 -17.51 36.89
N GLU A 178 -16.01 -16.64 37.18
CA GLU A 178 -16.00 -15.71 38.31
C GLU A 178 -16.10 -16.46 39.65
N ALA A 179 -16.98 -17.47 39.74
CA ALA A 179 -17.18 -18.30 40.93
C ALA A 179 -15.96 -19.20 41.26
N GLU A 180 -15.24 -19.66 40.23
CA GLU A 180 -14.02 -20.48 40.36
C GLU A 180 -12.80 -19.67 40.82
N GLY A 181 -12.93 -18.33 40.97
CA GLY A 181 -11.88 -17.47 41.50
C GLY A 181 -10.68 -17.35 40.55
N LEU A 182 -10.92 -17.18 39.26
CA LEU A 182 -9.85 -16.99 38.29
C LEU A 182 -8.88 -15.87 38.71
N GLU A 183 -7.60 -16.12 38.56
CA GLU A 183 -6.53 -15.14 38.84
C GLU A 183 -6.69 -13.85 38.04
N ASN A 184 -7.38 -13.88 36.90
CA ASN A 184 -7.58 -12.73 36.02
C ASN A 184 -9.06 -12.39 35.82
N TYR A 185 -9.67 -11.71 36.79
CA TYR A 185 -11.04 -11.20 36.71
C TYR A 185 -11.26 -10.15 35.60
N VAL A 186 -10.17 -9.59 35.05
CA VAL A 186 -10.24 -8.50 34.05
C VAL A 186 -10.88 -8.98 32.74
N ILE A 187 -10.68 -10.25 32.36
CA ILE A 187 -11.23 -10.79 31.10
C ILE A 187 -12.76 -10.88 31.15
N PRO A 188 -13.36 -11.54 32.15
CA PRO A 188 -14.82 -11.55 32.32
C PRO A 188 -15.41 -10.13 32.40
N LEU A 189 -14.79 -9.25 33.19
CA LEU A 189 -15.23 -7.84 33.30
C LEU A 189 -15.20 -7.12 31.95
N ALA A 190 -14.14 -7.26 31.16
CA ALA A 190 -14.01 -6.64 29.85
C ALA A 190 -15.09 -7.14 28.88
N ILE A 191 -15.41 -8.45 28.92
CA ILE A 191 -16.49 -9.03 28.10
C ILE A 191 -17.84 -8.47 28.51
N ARG A 192 -18.17 -8.42 29.83
CA ARG A 192 -19.42 -7.82 30.32
C ARG A 192 -19.57 -6.37 29.89
N LEU A 193 -18.51 -5.56 30.08
CA LEU A 193 -18.52 -4.16 29.67
C LEU A 193 -18.71 -3.97 28.15
N GLN A 194 -18.21 -4.90 27.32
CA GLN A 194 -18.47 -4.85 25.88
C GLN A 194 -19.96 -5.04 25.57
N PHE A 195 -20.64 -5.92 26.26
CA PHE A 195 -22.09 -6.11 26.09
C PHE A 195 -22.88 -4.92 26.63
N GLU A 196 -22.56 -4.44 27.82
CA GLU A 196 -23.29 -3.32 28.46
C GLU A 196 -23.16 -2.00 27.68
N PHE A 197 -21.96 -1.69 27.17
CA PHE A 197 -21.73 -0.45 26.45
C PHE A 197 -21.79 -0.59 24.92
N ALA A 198 -22.00 -1.80 24.39
CA ALA A 198 -21.84 -2.10 22.97
C ALA A 198 -20.49 -1.58 22.42
N GLY A 199 -19.46 -1.54 23.26
CA GLY A 199 -18.16 -0.95 22.99
C GLY A 199 -17.26 -1.88 22.18
N ARG A 200 -16.40 -1.31 21.35
CA ARG A 200 -15.35 -2.08 20.69
C ARG A 200 -14.35 -2.58 21.71
N ARG A 201 -13.75 -3.76 21.46
CA ARG A 201 -12.74 -4.34 22.34
C ARG A 201 -11.65 -3.34 22.74
N SER A 202 -11.15 -2.54 21.80
CA SER A 202 -10.11 -1.55 22.10
C SER A 202 -10.58 -0.39 22.98
N GLU A 203 -11.83 -0.01 22.88
CA GLU A 203 -12.44 1.04 23.70
C GLU A 203 -12.56 0.56 25.16
N ILE A 204 -13.05 -0.65 25.36
CA ILE A 204 -13.18 -1.24 26.69
C ILE A 204 -11.80 -1.54 27.32
N CYS A 205 -10.88 -2.17 26.58
CA CYS A 205 -9.55 -2.54 27.12
C CYS A 205 -8.64 -1.33 27.40
N MET A 206 -8.95 -0.18 26.82
CA MET A 206 -8.20 1.08 27.05
C MET A 206 -8.99 2.08 27.89
N LEU A 207 -10.07 1.65 28.57
CA LEU A 207 -10.87 2.51 29.43
C LEU A 207 -10.02 3.02 30.59
N GLU A 208 -10.03 4.32 30.81
CA GLU A 208 -9.33 4.99 31.92
C GLU A 208 -10.34 5.48 32.97
N TRP A 209 -9.96 5.48 34.23
CA TRP A 209 -10.82 5.90 35.31
C TRP A 209 -11.31 7.34 35.17
N ASP A 210 -10.52 8.21 34.55
CA ASP A 210 -10.89 9.61 34.28
C ASP A 210 -12.08 9.75 33.33
N TRP A 211 -12.42 8.69 32.60
CA TRP A 211 -13.58 8.65 31.70
C TRP A 211 -14.82 8.10 32.36
N VAL A 212 -14.70 7.56 33.56
CA VAL A 212 -15.80 6.91 34.30
C VAL A 212 -16.40 7.85 35.30
N ASP A 213 -17.63 8.31 35.07
CA ASP A 213 -18.42 9.16 35.96
C ASP A 213 -19.43 8.29 36.71
N LEU A 214 -19.04 7.82 37.88
CA LEU A 214 -19.88 6.94 38.71
C LEU A 214 -21.11 7.65 39.26
N GLU A 215 -21.03 8.95 39.53
CA GLU A 215 -22.16 9.73 40.06
C GLU A 215 -23.28 9.81 39.02
N ASN A 216 -22.95 10.08 37.77
CA ASN A 216 -23.92 10.19 36.68
C ASN A 216 -24.08 8.87 35.90
N ARG A 217 -23.44 7.78 36.33
CA ARG A 217 -23.52 6.42 35.69
C ARG A 217 -23.24 6.44 34.22
N ARG A 218 -22.19 7.12 33.78
CA ARG A 218 -21.80 7.26 32.37
C ARG A 218 -20.30 7.09 32.15
N VAL A 219 -19.95 6.73 30.95
CA VAL A 219 -18.57 6.75 30.46
C VAL A 219 -18.49 7.77 29.33
N VAL A 220 -17.46 8.61 29.36
CA VAL A 220 -17.21 9.67 28.37
C VAL A 220 -15.83 9.41 27.76
N TRP A 221 -15.77 8.98 26.53
CA TRP A 221 -14.54 8.73 25.76
C TRP A 221 -14.35 9.70 24.59
#